data_fdae79f2b050d8b91e3f9b2faad392e0
#
_entry.id   fdae79f2b050d8b91e3f9b2faad392e0
#
_cell.length_a   1.000
_cell.length_b   1.000
_cell.length_c   1.000
_cell.angle_alpha   90.00
_cell.angle_beta   90.00
_cell.angle_gamma   90.00
#
_symmetry.space_group_name_H-M   'P 1'
#
loop_
_entity.id
_entity.type
_entity.pdbx_description
1 polymer ?
#
loop_
_entity_poly.entity_id
_entity_poly.type
_entity_poly.pdbx_seq_one_letter_code
_entity_poly.pdbx_strand_id
1 'polypeptide(L)'
;MRIEELPTPALVVDLELLDANIARMGAAWPGTKLRPHAKAFKSTGLARRLADAGHTTFCGATVRELAGLAAAGLDDDLLLANEVVDVGRLRALVDGVPEARITVAVDSPETIEAAVAGGIREVLIAVAVGMPRCGCVPEDAGRLAELARAKGLGVRGVMGYEGHLMTEAVDQGAKVEEAMALLLDAHGQVGGDVISGGGTGTWTKNHW
;
A
#
# COMPACT_ATOMS: atom_id res chain seq x y z
N MET A 1 3.31 26.12 24.07
CA MET A 1 4.05 25.01 24.70
C MET A 1 5.39 24.97 24.01
N ARG A 2 6.49 24.99 24.75
CA ARG A 2 7.86 24.92 24.22
C ARG A 2 8.30 23.46 24.22
N ILE A 3 9.26 23.10 23.36
CA ILE A 3 9.73 21.70 23.25
C ILE A 3 10.27 21.19 24.60
N GLU A 4 10.93 22.06 25.35
CA GLU A 4 11.51 21.75 26.67
C GLU A 4 10.45 21.44 27.76
N GLU A 5 9.18 21.81 27.49
CA GLU A 5 8.04 21.58 28.41
C GLU A 5 7.32 20.25 28.12
N LEU A 6 7.70 19.54 27.06
CA LEU A 6 7.08 18.27 26.70
C LEU A 6 7.51 17.14 27.65
N PRO A 7 6.55 16.34 28.15
CA PRO A 7 6.88 15.13 28.86
C PRO A 7 7.59 14.14 27.93
N THR A 8 8.66 13.51 28.42
CA THR A 8 9.42 12.53 27.64
C THR A 8 9.03 11.09 28.02
N PRO A 9 9.01 10.15 27.04
CA PRO A 9 9.33 10.34 25.63
C PRO A 9 8.18 11.03 24.86
N ALA A 10 8.51 11.92 23.90
CA ALA A 10 7.57 12.59 23.03
C ALA A 10 7.99 12.48 21.57
N LEU A 11 7.05 12.21 20.68
CA LEU A 11 7.25 12.28 19.24
C LEU A 11 6.88 13.69 18.76
N VAL A 12 7.85 14.39 18.21
CA VAL A 12 7.68 15.76 17.71
C VAL A 12 7.76 15.78 16.20
N VAL A 13 6.82 16.49 15.57
CA VAL A 13 6.79 16.70 14.11
C VAL A 13 6.98 18.20 13.86
N ASP A 14 8.01 18.54 13.10
CA ASP A 14 8.17 19.88 12.54
C ASP A 14 7.22 20.04 11.35
N LEU A 15 6.23 20.92 11.48
CA LEU A 15 5.19 21.07 10.47
C LEU A 15 5.68 21.76 9.20
N GLU A 16 6.65 22.66 9.29
CA GLU A 16 7.21 23.34 8.11
C GLU A 16 8.00 22.34 7.26
N LEU A 17 8.82 21.49 7.89
CA LEU A 17 9.54 20.42 7.21
C LEU A 17 8.59 19.35 6.65
N LEU A 18 7.54 19.01 7.38
CA LEU A 18 6.53 18.07 6.90
C LEU A 18 5.85 18.59 5.64
N ASP A 19 5.39 19.85 5.64
CA ASP A 19 4.71 20.46 4.50
C ASP A 19 5.63 20.58 3.29
N ALA A 20 6.90 20.95 3.50
CA ALA A 20 7.89 20.98 2.44
C ALA A 20 8.12 19.58 1.83
N ASN A 21 8.13 18.53 2.66
CA ASN A 21 8.24 17.15 2.19
C ASN A 21 6.99 16.68 1.44
N ILE A 22 5.80 17.03 1.92
CA ILE A 22 4.53 16.72 1.23
C ILE A 22 4.50 17.41 -0.15
N ALA A 23 4.85 18.69 -0.21
CA ALA A 23 4.90 19.44 -1.47
C ALA A 23 5.91 18.83 -2.45
N ARG A 24 7.10 18.45 -1.97
CA ARG A 24 8.14 17.81 -2.79
C ARG A 24 7.68 16.46 -3.37
N MET A 25 7.05 15.61 -2.55
CA MET A 25 6.51 14.33 -3.02
C MET A 25 5.34 14.55 -3.98
N GLY A 26 4.44 15.48 -3.66
CA GLY A 26 3.29 15.80 -4.51
C GLY A 26 3.67 16.38 -5.87
N ALA A 27 4.79 17.11 -5.96
CA ALA A 27 5.32 17.58 -7.23
C ALA A 27 5.83 16.44 -8.13
N ALA A 28 6.45 15.41 -7.51
CA ALA A 28 6.93 14.24 -8.24
C ALA A 28 5.81 13.24 -8.58
N TRP A 29 4.88 13.03 -7.63
CA TRP A 29 3.81 12.03 -7.70
C TRP A 29 2.46 12.68 -7.36
N PRO A 30 1.85 13.46 -8.28
CA PRO A 30 0.64 14.21 -7.99
C PRO A 30 -0.59 13.31 -7.82
N GLY A 31 -1.48 13.71 -6.91
CA GLY A 31 -2.78 13.10 -6.69
C GLY A 31 -2.67 11.64 -6.28
N THR A 32 -3.42 10.78 -6.96
CA THR A 32 -3.51 9.34 -6.68
C THR A 32 -2.28 8.53 -7.12
N LYS A 33 -1.32 9.14 -7.82
CA LYS A 33 -0.03 8.52 -8.13
C LYS A 33 0.83 8.30 -6.87
N LEU A 34 0.60 9.08 -5.81
CA LEU A 34 1.18 8.84 -4.49
C LEU A 34 0.12 8.24 -3.57
N ARG A 35 0.39 7.05 -3.06
CA ARG A 35 -0.42 6.37 -2.04
C ARG A 35 0.37 6.30 -0.73
N PRO A 36 0.25 7.30 0.16
CA PRO A 36 1.00 7.33 1.42
C PRO A 36 0.70 6.14 2.30
N HIS A 37 1.73 5.58 2.93
CA HIS A 37 1.58 4.43 3.80
C HIS A 37 1.48 4.83 5.27
N ALA A 38 0.30 4.65 5.88
CA ALA A 38 -0.01 5.07 7.24
C ALA A 38 0.85 4.42 8.34
N LYS A 39 1.48 3.26 8.06
CA LYS A 39 2.37 2.58 9.02
C LYS A 39 3.53 3.45 9.50
N ALA A 40 3.94 4.42 8.69
CA ALA A 40 5.08 5.29 9.00
C ALA A 40 4.75 6.33 10.09
N PHE A 41 3.51 6.81 10.15
CA PHE A 41 3.12 7.90 11.04
C PHE A 41 1.95 7.56 11.97
N LYS A 42 1.11 6.56 11.65
CA LYS A 42 0.00 6.06 12.49
C LYS A 42 -0.90 7.15 13.08
N SER A 43 -1.16 8.22 12.32
CA SER A 43 -1.93 9.39 12.74
C SER A 43 -2.92 9.79 11.66
N THR A 44 -4.20 9.81 12.01
CA THR A 44 -5.26 10.30 11.12
C THR A 44 -5.15 11.81 10.87
N GLY A 45 -4.61 12.57 11.83
CA GLY A 45 -4.32 14.01 11.66
C GLY A 45 -3.25 14.27 10.59
N LEU A 46 -2.17 13.48 10.57
CA LEU A 46 -1.16 13.57 9.51
C LEU A 46 -1.69 13.05 8.17
N ALA A 47 -2.52 12.00 8.18
CA ALA A 47 -3.17 11.51 6.97
C ALA A 47 -4.13 12.57 6.38
N ARG A 48 -4.89 13.29 7.21
CA ARG A 48 -5.74 14.41 6.77
C ARG A 48 -4.91 15.49 6.08
N ARG A 49 -3.76 15.85 6.64
CA ARG A 49 -2.87 16.85 6.03
C ARG A 49 -2.36 16.42 4.64
N LEU A 50 -2.10 15.12 4.44
CA LEU A 50 -1.77 14.56 3.13
C LEU A 50 -2.98 14.60 2.18
N ALA A 51 -4.19 14.28 2.67
CA ALA A 51 -5.42 14.37 1.89
C ALA A 51 -5.72 15.81 1.44
N ASP A 52 -5.55 16.79 2.33
CA ASP A 52 -5.71 18.21 2.03
C ASP A 52 -4.70 18.70 0.97
N ALA A 53 -3.55 18.04 0.86
CA ALA A 53 -2.56 18.26 -0.20
C ALA A 53 -2.87 17.50 -1.52
N GLY A 54 -4.00 16.79 -1.59
CA GLY A 54 -4.47 16.09 -2.79
C GLY A 54 -4.18 14.59 -2.85
N HIS A 55 -3.62 13.99 -1.79
CA HIS A 55 -3.33 12.56 -1.72
C HIS A 55 -4.42 11.83 -0.95
N THR A 56 -5.52 11.51 -1.60
CA THR A 56 -6.73 10.94 -0.98
C THR A 56 -6.72 9.41 -0.86
N THR A 57 -5.71 8.74 -1.42
CA THR A 57 -5.54 7.29 -1.35
C THR A 57 -4.48 6.91 -0.33
N PHE A 58 -4.68 5.83 0.43
CA PHE A 58 -3.74 5.43 1.48
C PHE A 58 -3.45 3.93 1.49
N CYS A 59 -2.24 3.57 1.97
CA CYS A 59 -1.90 2.22 2.37
C CYS A 59 -1.92 2.06 3.89
N GLY A 60 -2.39 0.91 4.36
CA GLY A 60 -2.17 0.42 5.71
C GLY A 60 -1.45 -0.93 5.71
N ALA A 61 -0.73 -1.23 6.77
CA ALA A 61 -0.12 -2.54 6.99
C ALA A 61 -1.01 -3.47 7.84
N THR A 62 -2.03 -2.93 8.48
CA THR A 62 -2.94 -3.66 9.35
C THR A 62 -4.39 -3.25 9.10
N VAL A 63 -5.30 -4.18 9.35
CA VAL A 63 -6.74 -3.93 9.34
C VAL A 63 -7.11 -2.74 10.22
N ARG A 64 -6.48 -2.60 11.39
CA ARG A 64 -6.74 -1.50 12.33
C ARG A 64 -6.34 -0.14 11.76
N GLU A 65 -5.25 -0.06 11.00
CA GLU A 65 -4.83 1.19 10.34
C GLU A 65 -5.87 1.62 9.30
N LEU A 66 -6.38 0.69 8.46
CA LEU A 66 -7.42 0.99 7.51
C LEU A 66 -8.73 1.42 8.19
N ALA A 67 -9.16 0.68 9.20
CA ALA A 67 -10.36 1.05 9.97
C ALA A 67 -10.25 2.46 10.58
N GLY A 68 -9.07 2.80 11.10
CA GLY A 68 -8.80 4.14 11.65
C GLY A 68 -8.83 5.25 10.60
N LEU A 69 -8.28 5.00 9.41
CA LEU A 69 -8.35 5.95 8.29
C LEU A 69 -9.79 6.15 7.82
N ALA A 70 -10.52 5.08 7.57
CA ALA A 70 -11.91 5.15 7.13
C ALA A 70 -12.81 5.83 8.17
N ALA A 71 -12.68 5.50 9.45
CA ALA A 71 -13.42 6.17 10.53
C ALA A 71 -13.12 7.67 10.64
N ALA A 72 -11.99 8.13 10.10
CA ALA A 72 -11.65 9.55 9.99
C ALA A 72 -12.16 10.19 8.68
N GLY A 73 -12.93 9.47 7.84
CA GLY A 73 -13.40 9.93 6.54
C GLY A 73 -12.28 10.06 5.51
N LEU A 74 -11.30 9.14 5.55
CA LEU A 74 -10.20 9.00 4.60
C LEU A 74 -10.35 7.61 3.94
N ASP A 75 -11.42 7.44 3.16
CA ASP A 75 -11.96 6.15 2.73
C ASP A 75 -12.12 6.02 1.20
N ASP A 76 -11.69 7.01 0.43
CA ASP A 76 -11.82 7.04 -1.04
C ASP A 76 -11.21 5.80 -1.71
N ASP A 77 -10.00 5.41 -1.32
CA ASP A 77 -9.31 4.22 -1.84
C ASP A 77 -8.21 3.77 -0.86
N LEU A 78 -8.49 2.70 -0.12
CA LEU A 78 -7.62 2.13 0.91
C LEU A 78 -7.03 0.80 0.45
N LEU A 79 -5.70 0.67 0.55
CA LEU A 79 -4.98 -0.57 0.27
C LEU A 79 -4.45 -1.19 1.56
N LEU A 80 -4.94 -2.38 1.91
CA LEU A 80 -4.27 -3.23 2.89
C LEU A 80 -3.08 -3.90 2.20
N ALA A 81 -1.91 -3.26 2.32
CA ALA A 81 -0.68 -3.73 1.71
C ALA A 81 -0.02 -4.83 2.56
N ASN A 82 -0.80 -5.86 2.84
CA ASN A 82 -0.40 -7.02 3.63
C ASN A 82 -1.35 -8.19 3.33
N GLU A 83 -0.83 -9.39 3.36
CA GLU A 83 -1.56 -10.64 3.14
C GLU A 83 -2.19 -11.10 4.45
N VAL A 84 -3.51 -11.18 4.49
CA VAL A 84 -4.28 -11.50 5.70
C VAL A 84 -5.15 -12.72 5.47
N VAL A 85 -5.01 -13.72 6.35
CA VAL A 85 -5.82 -14.94 6.35
C VAL A 85 -6.88 -14.94 7.46
N ASP A 86 -6.90 -13.94 8.32
CA ASP A 86 -7.90 -13.78 9.38
C ASP A 86 -9.21 -13.24 8.82
N VAL A 87 -10.10 -14.15 8.45
CA VAL A 87 -11.43 -13.87 7.89
C VAL A 87 -12.26 -12.96 8.83
N GLY A 88 -12.18 -13.20 10.15
CA GLY A 88 -12.93 -12.42 11.13
C GLY A 88 -12.52 -10.95 11.13
N ARG A 89 -11.23 -10.65 11.03
CA ARG A 89 -10.73 -9.27 10.95
C ARG A 89 -11.08 -8.60 9.62
N LEU A 90 -11.01 -9.34 8.51
CA LEU A 90 -11.43 -8.80 7.20
C LEU A 90 -12.93 -8.47 7.20
N ARG A 91 -13.75 -9.37 7.73
CA ARG A 91 -15.20 -9.16 7.87
C ARG A 91 -15.50 -7.93 8.75
N ALA A 92 -14.87 -7.86 9.92
CA ALA A 92 -15.07 -6.73 10.83
C ALA A 92 -14.65 -5.39 10.18
N LEU A 93 -13.62 -5.38 9.31
CA LEU A 93 -13.25 -4.19 8.57
C LEU A 93 -14.35 -3.78 7.59
N VAL A 94 -14.82 -4.71 6.75
CA VAL A 94 -15.85 -4.43 5.74
C VAL A 94 -17.16 -3.97 6.39
N ASP A 95 -17.60 -4.68 7.43
CA ASP A 95 -18.85 -4.35 8.15
C ASP A 95 -18.76 -3.02 8.90
N GLY A 96 -17.57 -2.67 9.40
CA GLY A 96 -17.34 -1.45 10.17
C GLY A 96 -17.22 -0.17 9.33
N VAL A 97 -16.91 -0.28 8.04
CA VAL A 97 -16.73 0.87 7.13
C VAL A 97 -17.29 0.55 5.73
N PRO A 98 -18.61 0.34 5.60
CA PRO A 98 -19.25 -0.19 4.40
C PRO A 98 -19.09 0.69 3.15
N GLU A 99 -18.89 2.00 3.33
CA GLU A 99 -18.73 2.96 2.23
C GLU A 99 -17.28 3.06 1.73
N ALA A 100 -16.31 2.54 2.51
CA ALA A 100 -14.91 2.62 2.15
C ALA A 100 -14.58 1.70 0.96
N ARG A 101 -13.82 2.21 -0.01
CA ARG A 101 -13.23 1.38 -1.04
C ARG A 101 -11.99 0.68 -0.49
N ILE A 102 -12.06 -0.63 -0.30
CA ILE A 102 -10.99 -1.44 0.29
C ILE A 102 -10.46 -2.42 -0.74
N THR A 103 -9.15 -2.36 -0.96
CA THR A 103 -8.38 -3.33 -1.73
C THR A 103 -7.43 -4.07 -0.80
N VAL A 104 -7.25 -5.37 -0.97
CA VAL A 104 -6.36 -6.20 -0.15
C VAL A 104 -5.32 -6.88 -1.03
N ALA A 105 -4.08 -6.98 -0.54
CA ALA A 105 -3.03 -7.76 -1.18
C ALA A 105 -3.29 -9.26 -1.00
N VAL A 106 -3.12 -10.04 -2.07
CA VAL A 106 -3.22 -11.51 -2.06
C VAL A 106 -2.08 -12.13 -2.87
N ASP A 107 -1.52 -13.24 -2.40
CA ASP A 107 -0.38 -13.91 -3.03
C ASP A 107 -0.52 -15.45 -3.13
N SER A 108 -1.64 -15.98 -2.67
CA SER A 108 -1.88 -17.42 -2.61
C SER A 108 -3.37 -17.75 -2.67
N PRO A 109 -3.75 -19.00 -2.98
CA PRO A 109 -5.14 -19.44 -2.89
C PRO A 109 -5.77 -19.17 -1.52
N GLU A 110 -5.00 -19.35 -0.44
CA GLU A 110 -5.44 -19.17 0.95
C GLU A 110 -5.80 -17.71 1.24
N THR A 111 -4.98 -16.74 0.78
CA THR A 111 -5.26 -15.31 0.96
C THR A 111 -6.44 -14.85 0.08
N ILE A 112 -6.61 -15.43 -1.12
CA ILE A 112 -7.77 -15.20 -1.98
C ILE A 112 -9.04 -15.73 -1.30
N GLU A 113 -9.02 -16.95 -0.74
CA GLU A 113 -10.16 -17.52 -0.02
C GLU A 113 -10.54 -16.72 1.22
N ALA A 114 -9.55 -16.27 1.98
CA ALA A 114 -9.77 -15.41 3.13
C ALA A 114 -10.40 -14.06 2.73
N ALA A 115 -9.94 -13.46 1.63
CA ALA A 115 -10.51 -12.22 1.10
C ALA A 115 -12.00 -12.41 0.73
N VAL A 116 -12.33 -13.46 -0.01
CA VAL A 116 -13.73 -13.80 -0.37
C VAL A 116 -14.59 -14.01 0.88
N ALA A 117 -14.14 -14.88 1.79
CA ALA A 117 -14.87 -15.19 3.02
C ALA A 117 -14.99 -13.96 3.94
N GLY A 118 -14.02 -13.05 3.91
CA GLY A 118 -14.02 -11.77 4.62
C GLY A 118 -14.90 -10.69 4.00
N GLY A 119 -15.48 -10.93 2.81
CA GLY A 119 -16.36 -9.96 2.13
C GLY A 119 -15.60 -8.87 1.37
N ILE A 120 -14.31 -9.04 1.14
CA ILE A 120 -13.50 -8.16 0.29
C ILE A 120 -14.02 -8.25 -1.15
N ARG A 121 -13.99 -7.13 -1.86
CA ARG A 121 -14.44 -7.03 -3.25
C ARG A 121 -13.30 -6.85 -4.25
N GLU A 122 -12.23 -6.20 -3.85
CA GLU A 122 -11.11 -5.84 -4.73
C GLU A 122 -9.77 -6.30 -4.15
N VAL A 123 -8.90 -6.80 -5.04
CA VAL A 123 -7.56 -7.27 -4.65
C VAL A 123 -6.48 -6.77 -5.61
N LEU A 124 -5.24 -6.69 -5.10
CA LEU A 124 -4.01 -6.64 -5.88
C LEU A 124 -3.27 -7.96 -5.70
N ILE A 125 -2.72 -8.48 -6.78
CA ILE A 125 -1.81 -9.64 -6.69
C ILE A 125 -0.46 -9.13 -6.16
N ALA A 126 -0.06 -9.62 -5.00
CA ALA A 126 1.24 -9.30 -4.43
C ALA A 126 2.32 -10.18 -5.07
N VAL A 127 3.38 -9.56 -5.57
CA VAL A 127 4.46 -10.19 -6.34
C VAL A 127 5.78 -10.05 -5.60
N ALA A 128 6.54 -11.12 -5.50
CA ALA A 128 7.88 -11.13 -4.95
C ALA A 128 8.87 -10.47 -5.92
N VAL A 129 9.35 -9.29 -5.57
CA VAL A 129 10.30 -8.49 -6.36
C VAL A 129 11.71 -8.49 -5.76
N GLY A 130 12.07 -9.58 -5.07
CA GLY A 130 13.39 -9.78 -4.49
C GLY A 130 13.46 -9.64 -2.96
N MET A 131 12.48 -9.04 -2.30
CA MET A 131 12.41 -9.02 -0.84
C MET A 131 11.92 -10.39 -0.32
N PRO A 132 12.69 -11.09 0.54
CA PRO A 132 12.31 -12.43 1.03
C PRO A 132 11.26 -12.33 2.15
N ARG A 133 10.02 -12.03 1.81
CA ARG A 133 8.93 -11.85 2.78
C ARG A 133 7.63 -12.52 2.35
N CYS A 134 6.94 -11.95 1.39
CA CYS A 134 5.65 -12.38 0.87
C CYS A 134 5.56 -12.00 -0.62
N GLY A 135 4.48 -12.37 -1.25
CA GLY A 135 4.26 -12.24 -2.68
C GLY A 135 4.49 -13.55 -3.43
N CYS A 136 3.67 -13.81 -4.44
CA CYS A 136 3.86 -14.96 -5.33
C CYS A 136 5.07 -14.74 -6.24
N VAL A 137 5.60 -15.81 -6.79
CA VAL A 137 6.58 -15.69 -7.89
C VAL A 137 5.91 -15.04 -9.11
N PRO A 138 6.62 -14.21 -9.88
CA PRO A 138 6.03 -13.46 -11.01
C PRO A 138 5.25 -14.35 -11.99
N GLU A 139 5.72 -15.57 -12.24
CA GLU A 139 5.13 -16.53 -13.17
C GLU A 139 3.75 -17.05 -12.72
N ASP A 140 3.46 -17.01 -11.42
CA ASP A 140 2.17 -17.43 -10.84
C ASP A 140 1.11 -16.32 -10.80
N ALA A 141 1.51 -15.07 -11.04
CA ALA A 141 0.64 -13.92 -10.85
C ALA A 141 -0.64 -13.99 -11.72
N GLY A 142 -0.49 -14.36 -13.00
CA GLY A 142 -1.63 -14.55 -13.91
C GLY A 142 -2.62 -15.61 -13.42
N ARG A 143 -2.10 -16.76 -13.00
CA ARG A 143 -2.92 -17.88 -12.47
C ARG A 143 -3.69 -17.47 -11.20
N LEU A 144 -3.06 -16.74 -10.29
CA LEU A 144 -3.73 -16.23 -9.08
C LEU A 144 -4.77 -15.16 -9.41
N ALA A 145 -4.51 -14.30 -10.39
CA ALA A 145 -5.50 -13.33 -10.86
C ALA A 145 -6.73 -14.00 -11.45
N GLU A 146 -6.57 -15.05 -12.25
CA GLU A 146 -7.68 -15.84 -12.79
C GLU A 146 -8.48 -16.52 -11.67
N LEU A 147 -7.79 -17.12 -10.69
CA LEU A 147 -8.44 -17.70 -9.51
C LEU A 147 -9.26 -16.67 -8.74
N ALA A 148 -8.70 -15.49 -8.48
CA ALA A 148 -9.40 -14.41 -7.78
C ALA A 148 -10.66 -13.97 -8.54
N ARG A 149 -10.56 -13.78 -9.86
CA ARG A 149 -11.70 -13.43 -10.73
C ARG A 149 -12.77 -14.52 -10.75
N ALA A 150 -12.37 -15.78 -10.84
CA ALA A 150 -13.29 -16.92 -10.81
C ALA A 150 -14.06 -17.01 -9.48
N LYS A 151 -13.47 -16.51 -8.39
CA LYS A 151 -14.13 -16.40 -7.08
C LYS A 151 -14.92 -15.08 -6.89
N GLY A 152 -15.05 -14.27 -7.92
CA GLY A 152 -15.85 -13.03 -7.92
C GLY A 152 -15.13 -11.79 -7.40
N LEU A 153 -13.81 -11.83 -7.21
CA LEU A 153 -13.04 -10.66 -6.81
C LEU A 153 -12.66 -9.80 -8.02
N GLY A 154 -12.74 -8.48 -7.86
CA GLY A 154 -12.16 -7.51 -8.79
C GLY A 154 -10.65 -7.46 -8.64
N VAL A 155 -9.90 -7.88 -9.67
CA VAL A 155 -8.44 -7.79 -9.66
C VAL A 155 -8.03 -6.46 -10.27
N ARG A 156 -7.52 -5.56 -9.44
CA ARG A 156 -7.14 -4.20 -9.84
C ARG A 156 -5.75 -4.11 -10.47
N GLY A 157 -4.92 -5.12 -10.32
CA GLY A 157 -3.56 -5.14 -10.82
C GLY A 157 -2.60 -5.84 -9.87
N VAL A 158 -1.40 -5.30 -9.76
CA VAL A 158 -0.30 -5.90 -8.99
C VAL A 158 0.27 -4.96 -7.94
N MET A 159 0.90 -5.53 -6.91
CA MET A 159 1.77 -4.79 -6.01
C MET A 159 3.07 -5.56 -5.73
N GLY A 160 4.15 -4.82 -5.56
CA GLY A 160 5.45 -5.36 -5.12
C GLY A 160 6.19 -4.34 -4.27
N TYR A 161 7.04 -4.79 -3.37
CA TYR A 161 7.78 -3.89 -2.51
C TYR A 161 9.26 -4.30 -2.43
N GLU A 162 10.11 -3.43 -2.97
CA GLU A 162 11.56 -3.58 -3.01
C GLU A 162 12.23 -3.10 -1.70
N GLY A 163 11.63 -3.43 -0.57
CA GLY A 163 12.05 -2.94 0.76
C GLY A 163 13.50 -3.25 1.14
N HIS A 164 14.08 -4.28 0.59
CA HIS A 164 15.49 -4.64 0.78
C HIS A 164 16.45 -3.62 0.12
N LEU A 165 15.97 -2.80 -0.82
CA LEU A 165 16.75 -1.80 -1.55
C LEU A 165 16.66 -0.40 -0.92
N MET A 166 15.87 -0.21 0.16
CA MET A 166 15.65 1.12 0.76
C MET A 166 16.94 1.80 1.22
N THR A 167 17.93 1.04 1.66
CA THR A 167 19.23 1.52 2.15
C THR A 167 20.40 1.00 1.31
N GLU A 168 20.12 0.45 0.14
CA GLU A 168 21.16 -0.06 -0.75
C GLU A 168 22.05 1.10 -1.23
N ALA A 169 23.35 0.96 -1.09
CA ALA A 169 24.31 1.99 -1.43
C ALA A 169 24.98 1.79 -2.80
N VAL A 170 24.98 0.56 -3.30
CA VAL A 170 25.67 0.19 -4.54
C VAL A 170 24.65 -0.21 -5.60
N ASP A 171 24.69 0.48 -6.73
CA ASP A 171 23.84 0.19 -7.89
C ASP A 171 22.33 0.14 -7.58
N GLN A 172 21.87 0.91 -6.58
CA GLN A 172 20.46 0.94 -6.18
C GLN A 172 19.53 1.13 -7.38
N GLY A 173 19.85 2.04 -8.30
CA GLY A 173 19.03 2.31 -9.48
C GLY A 173 18.81 1.07 -10.33
N ALA A 174 19.87 0.37 -10.71
CA ALA A 174 19.79 -0.84 -11.52
C ALA A 174 19.01 -1.97 -10.80
N LYS A 175 19.24 -2.15 -9.50
CA LYS A 175 18.51 -3.14 -8.69
C LYS A 175 17.01 -2.81 -8.57
N VAL A 176 16.66 -1.53 -8.47
CA VAL A 176 15.25 -1.10 -8.47
C VAL A 176 14.62 -1.36 -9.85
N GLU A 177 15.33 -1.08 -10.94
CA GLU A 177 14.85 -1.40 -12.30
C GLU A 177 14.61 -2.90 -12.48
N GLU A 178 15.50 -3.75 -12.00
CA GLU A 178 15.32 -5.21 -12.01
C GLU A 178 14.08 -5.64 -11.21
N ALA A 179 13.91 -5.12 -10.00
CA ALA A 179 12.75 -5.41 -9.16
C ALA A 179 11.43 -4.94 -9.80
N MET A 180 11.44 -3.77 -10.43
CA MET A 180 10.26 -3.23 -11.10
C MET A 180 9.97 -3.97 -12.42
N ALA A 181 10.99 -4.45 -13.12
CA ALA A 181 10.80 -5.28 -14.31
C ALA A 181 10.00 -6.56 -13.99
N LEU A 182 10.30 -7.22 -12.85
CA LEU A 182 9.52 -8.37 -12.39
C LEU A 182 8.05 -7.99 -12.12
N LEU A 183 7.80 -6.84 -11.53
CA LEU A 183 6.46 -6.36 -11.24
C LEU A 183 5.68 -6.03 -12.53
N LEU A 184 6.34 -5.40 -13.50
CA LEU A 184 5.74 -5.06 -14.80
C LEU A 184 5.43 -6.30 -15.64
N ASP A 185 6.32 -7.31 -15.62
CA ASP A 185 6.08 -8.58 -16.30
C ASP A 185 4.86 -9.31 -15.70
N ALA A 186 4.78 -9.38 -14.38
CA ALA A 186 3.61 -9.90 -13.69
C ALA A 186 2.34 -9.10 -14.02
N HIS A 187 2.43 -7.75 -14.12
CA HIS A 187 1.30 -6.92 -14.53
C HIS A 187 0.83 -7.23 -15.95
N GLY A 188 1.76 -7.53 -16.86
CA GLY A 188 1.42 -7.98 -18.22
C GLY A 188 0.55 -9.24 -18.26
N GLN A 189 0.69 -10.13 -17.28
CA GLN A 189 -0.12 -11.35 -17.12
C GLN A 189 -1.44 -11.08 -16.40
N VAL A 190 -1.42 -10.19 -15.40
CA VAL A 190 -2.57 -9.88 -14.53
C VAL A 190 -3.51 -8.85 -15.16
N GLY A 191 -2.97 -7.80 -15.78
CA GLY A 191 -3.73 -6.64 -16.21
C GLY A 191 -4.21 -5.79 -15.03
N GLY A 192 -5.17 -4.92 -15.30
CA GLY A 192 -5.73 -3.98 -14.33
C GLY A 192 -5.12 -2.58 -14.46
N ASP A 193 -5.58 -1.67 -13.61
CA ASP A 193 -5.25 -0.24 -13.67
C ASP A 193 -4.23 0.21 -12.62
N VAL A 194 -3.82 -0.71 -11.72
CA VAL A 194 -2.93 -0.39 -10.60
C VAL A 194 -1.63 -1.19 -10.68
N ILE A 195 -0.52 -0.46 -10.67
CA ILE A 195 0.80 -1.00 -10.38
C ILE A 195 1.30 -0.27 -9.13
N SER A 196 1.41 -0.98 -8.02
CA SER A 196 1.80 -0.39 -6.72
C SER A 196 3.17 -0.88 -6.31
N GLY A 197 4.12 0.03 -6.14
CA GLY A 197 5.49 -0.27 -5.71
C GLY A 197 6.14 0.96 -5.09
N GLY A 198 7.41 0.85 -4.80
CA GLY A 198 8.19 1.97 -4.29
C GLY A 198 8.16 2.16 -2.78
N GLY A 199 9.14 2.87 -2.30
CA GLY A 199 9.26 3.27 -0.89
C GLY A 199 10.12 4.51 -0.74
N THR A 200 10.27 4.99 0.52
CA THR A 200 10.95 6.26 0.81
C THR A 200 12.39 6.29 0.29
N GLY A 201 13.11 5.17 0.29
CA GLY A 201 14.50 5.13 -0.17
C GLY A 201 14.65 4.97 -1.69
N THR A 202 13.58 4.64 -2.42
CA THR A 202 13.63 4.33 -3.86
C THR A 202 12.76 5.22 -4.73
N TRP A 203 11.94 6.10 -4.14
CA TRP A 203 10.93 6.90 -4.85
C TRP A 203 11.49 7.74 -6.02
N THR A 204 12.75 8.14 -5.97
CA THR A 204 13.42 8.88 -7.05
C THR A 204 13.90 7.99 -8.20
N LYS A 205 13.80 6.68 -8.05
CA LYS A 205 14.22 5.67 -9.03
C LYS A 205 13.04 4.97 -9.70
N ASN A 206 11.84 5.09 -9.12
CA ASN A 206 10.60 4.54 -9.68
C ASN A 206 10.01 5.57 -10.66
N HIS A 207 9.89 5.19 -11.93
CA HIS A 207 9.42 6.07 -13.02
C HIS A 207 8.22 5.48 -13.78
N TRP A 208 7.54 4.51 -13.17
CA TRP A 208 6.50 3.67 -13.78
C TRP A 208 5.11 4.23 -13.59
#